data_01ae8bf6e00234196c62a5ad08979b1d
#
_entry.id   01ae8bf6e00234196c62a5ad08979b1d
#
_cell.length_a   1.000
_cell.length_b   1.000
_cell.length_c   1.000
_cell.angle_alpha   90.00
_cell.angle_beta   90.00
_cell.angle_gamma   90.00
#
_symmetry.space_group_name_H-M   'P 1'
#
loop_
_entity.id
_entity.type
_entity.pdbx_description
1 polymer ?
#
loop_
_entity_poly.entity_id
_entity_poly.type
_entity_poly.pdbx_seq_one_letter_code
_entity_poly.pdbx_strand_id
1 'polypeptide(L)'
;MQIFDVKGTHYEIGFKMGKIFKETNRGIIESNVEGKNFALKVKNEVESILPELFQEIQGFVDGGNYNYQDILTYSLTLGNNPGCTVFAISGNHTNIMKTIFARNYDGPKHFLNFDLYKTYPKGFYSHQGCTYGMIIGREDGINEKGLAIAVTGVFGKYTNKPGVWDHIAVRAVLDRCKNIQEATKLLEEIPHLYAKNFLVADKNNQIAIIEADQHNVEIIYPKGGLGVITNHFTSSNMKRFNDEKKSMYRTYERYNNILRWYEEKKKPIDISDVISILNDSEKGVLSNHIDENANKTFLTIWSWIVQIGEREFRITTGTPITGDYKISKF
;
A
#
# COMPACT_ATOMS: atom_id res chain seq x y z
N MET A 1 -3.51 -1.95 -16.43
CA MET A 1 -3.09 -2.91 -15.38
C MET A 1 -2.61 -4.19 -16.05
N GLN A 2 -1.40 -4.60 -15.78
CA GLN A 2 -0.90 -5.95 -16.10
C GLN A 2 -0.98 -6.82 -14.85
N ILE A 3 -1.06 -8.13 -15.04
CA ILE A 3 -1.03 -9.11 -13.95
C ILE A 3 0.26 -9.91 -14.09
N PHE A 4 1.10 -9.87 -13.06
CA PHE A 4 2.33 -10.64 -13.00
C PHE A 4 2.15 -11.82 -12.03
N ASP A 5 2.44 -13.02 -12.52
CA ASP A 5 2.45 -14.25 -11.73
C ASP A 5 3.91 -14.68 -11.57
N VAL A 6 4.46 -14.49 -10.36
CA VAL A 6 5.89 -14.69 -10.08
C VAL A 6 6.08 -15.70 -8.95
N LYS A 7 6.94 -16.70 -9.18
CA LYS A 7 7.17 -17.80 -8.28
C LYS A 7 8.65 -18.16 -8.22
N GLY A 8 9.13 -18.54 -7.06
CA GLY A 8 10.49 -19.01 -6.82
C GLY A 8 11.11 -18.41 -5.56
N THR A 9 12.42 -18.53 -5.41
CA THR A 9 13.19 -17.76 -4.43
C THR A 9 13.10 -16.26 -4.74
N HIS A 10 13.43 -15.40 -3.80
CA HIS A 10 13.46 -13.95 -4.06
C HIS A 10 14.39 -13.61 -5.24
N TYR A 11 15.54 -14.26 -5.35
CA TYR A 11 16.42 -14.09 -6.51
C TYR A 11 15.73 -14.45 -7.83
N GLU A 12 15.06 -15.62 -7.90
CA GLU A 12 14.36 -16.07 -9.12
C GLU A 12 13.19 -15.16 -9.48
N ILE A 13 12.46 -14.63 -8.49
CA ILE A 13 11.41 -13.64 -8.70
C ILE A 13 12.00 -12.36 -9.28
N GLY A 14 13.07 -11.85 -8.67
CA GLY A 14 13.79 -10.68 -9.16
C GLY A 14 14.30 -10.88 -10.60
N PHE A 15 14.94 -12.02 -10.87
CA PHE A 15 15.46 -12.35 -12.19
C PHE A 15 14.38 -12.32 -13.28
N LYS A 16 13.24 -12.97 -13.01
CA LYS A 16 12.10 -12.95 -13.93
C LYS A 16 11.58 -11.52 -14.17
N MET A 17 11.47 -10.71 -13.11
CA MET A 17 10.99 -9.35 -13.23
C MET A 17 11.97 -8.44 -13.96
N GLY A 18 13.28 -8.57 -13.71
CA GLY A 18 14.33 -7.84 -14.44
C GLY A 18 14.28 -8.08 -15.94
N LYS A 19 14.11 -9.36 -16.33
CA LYS A 19 13.95 -9.75 -17.73
C LYS A 19 12.70 -9.12 -18.36
N ILE A 20 11.54 -9.18 -17.68
CA ILE A 20 10.29 -8.57 -18.14
C ILE A 20 10.44 -7.05 -18.32
N PHE A 21 11.05 -6.36 -17.36
CA PHE A 21 11.27 -4.91 -17.44
C PHE A 21 12.13 -4.53 -18.63
N LYS A 22 13.19 -5.32 -18.89
CA LYS A 22 14.05 -5.13 -20.05
C LYS A 22 13.32 -5.32 -21.36
N GLU A 23 12.59 -6.44 -21.50
CA GLU A 23 11.84 -6.80 -22.72
C GLU A 23 10.69 -5.80 -23.00
N THR A 24 10.06 -5.25 -21.98
CA THR A 24 8.96 -4.29 -22.11
C THR A 24 9.41 -2.83 -22.12
N ASN A 25 10.72 -2.59 -22.11
CA ASN A 25 11.34 -1.26 -22.08
C ASN A 25 10.77 -0.34 -20.98
N ARG A 26 10.54 -0.90 -19.79
CA ARG A 26 10.10 -0.12 -18.63
C ARG A 26 11.27 0.72 -18.13
N GLY A 27 11.08 2.04 -18.11
CA GLY A 27 12.12 2.97 -17.70
C GLY A 27 12.51 2.79 -16.24
N ILE A 28 13.80 2.70 -15.98
CA ILE A 28 14.40 2.83 -14.65
C ILE A 28 15.06 4.20 -14.61
N ILE A 29 14.74 4.97 -13.58
CA ILE A 29 15.30 6.30 -13.42
C ILE A 29 16.74 6.16 -12.90
N GLU A 30 17.69 6.63 -13.67
CA GLU A 30 19.09 6.75 -13.21
C GLU A 30 19.17 7.74 -12.05
N SER A 31 19.92 7.38 -11.04
CA SER A 31 20.05 8.16 -9.82
C SER A 31 21.35 8.95 -9.80
N ASN A 32 21.30 10.15 -9.21
CA ASN A 32 22.50 10.94 -8.97
C ASN A 32 23.37 10.35 -7.84
N VAL A 33 24.57 10.87 -7.65
CA VAL A 33 25.54 10.40 -6.65
C VAL A 33 25.01 10.50 -5.22
N GLU A 34 24.24 11.54 -4.91
CA GLU A 34 23.64 11.75 -3.58
C GLU A 34 22.60 10.67 -3.27
N GLY A 35 21.72 10.36 -4.22
CA GLY A 35 20.75 9.28 -4.10
C GLY A 35 21.42 7.92 -3.90
N LYS A 36 22.50 7.63 -4.63
CA LYS A 36 23.29 6.39 -4.49
C LYS A 36 23.91 6.27 -3.09
N ASN A 37 24.49 7.34 -2.57
CA ASN A 37 25.07 7.36 -1.22
C ASN A 37 23.98 7.18 -0.15
N PHE A 38 22.80 7.75 -0.34
CA PHE A 38 21.68 7.58 0.57
C PHE A 38 21.17 6.13 0.54
N ALA A 39 21.04 5.52 -0.63
CA ALA A 39 20.63 4.13 -0.78
C ALA A 39 21.57 3.15 -0.06
N LEU A 40 22.88 3.41 -0.05
CA LEU A 40 23.83 2.61 0.72
C LEU A 40 23.60 2.70 2.24
N LYS A 41 23.25 3.88 2.76
CA LYS A 41 22.88 4.03 4.17
C LYS A 41 21.60 3.27 4.49
N VAL A 42 20.58 3.38 3.63
CA VAL A 42 19.32 2.60 3.76
C VAL A 42 19.60 1.10 3.73
N LYS A 43 20.45 0.64 2.80
CA LYS A 43 20.85 -0.77 2.74
C LYS A 43 21.39 -1.26 4.06
N ASN A 44 22.32 -0.56 4.67
CA ASN A 44 22.96 -0.95 5.93
C ASN A 44 21.96 -1.10 7.08
N GLU A 45 20.89 -0.28 7.11
CA GLU A 45 19.83 -0.36 8.13
C GLU A 45 18.84 -1.50 7.87
N VAL A 46 18.63 -1.86 6.61
CA VAL A 46 17.54 -2.75 6.17
C VAL A 46 18.01 -4.19 5.95
N GLU A 47 19.26 -4.40 5.53
CA GLU A 47 19.76 -5.72 5.10
C GLU A 47 19.70 -6.77 6.23
N SER A 48 19.90 -6.37 7.49
CA SER A 48 19.80 -7.28 8.63
C SER A 48 18.36 -7.68 8.95
N ILE A 49 17.38 -6.84 8.59
CA ILE A 49 15.95 -7.05 8.87
C ILE A 49 15.28 -7.81 7.72
N LEU A 50 15.63 -7.47 6.48
CA LEU A 50 15.01 -7.97 5.25
C LEU A 50 16.06 -8.45 4.23
N PRO A 51 16.91 -9.43 4.56
CA PRO A 51 18.01 -9.87 3.67
C PRO A 51 17.53 -10.44 2.33
N GLU A 52 16.35 -11.05 2.27
CA GLU A 52 15.77 -11.61 1.04
C GLU A 52 15.48 -10.55 -0.02
N LEU A 53 15.22 -9.31 0.41
CA LEU A 53 14.98 -8.18 -0.47
C LEU A 53 16.18 -7.90 -1.38
N PHE A 54 17.39 -8.01 -0.83
CA PHE A 54 18.62 -7.78 -1.59
C PHE A 54 18.92 -8.93 -2.55
N GLN A 55 18.45 -10.14 -2.26
CA GLN A 55 18.47 -11.25 -3.23
C GLN A 55 17.53 -10.97 -4.40
N GLU A 56 16.35 -10.39 -4.15
CA GLU A 56 15.40 -10.00 -5.21
C GLU A 56 15.96 -8.86 -6.07
N ILE A 57 16.62 -7.85 -5.46
CA ILE A 57 17.33 -6.79 -6.16
C ILE A 57 18.44 -7.38 -7.04
N GLN A 58 19.28 -8.27 -6.52
CA GLN A 58 20.34 -8.90 -7.29
C GLN A 58 19.77 -9.70 -8.46
N GLY A 59 18.74 -10.49 -8.23
CA GLY A 59 18.05 -11.22 -9.30
C GLY A 59 17.54 -10.28 -10.40
N PHE A 60 16.94 -9.14 -10.01
CA PHE A 60 16.44 -8.15 -10.97
C PHE A 60 17.57 -7.55 -11.82
N VAL A 61 18.69 -7.22 -11.20
CA VAL A 61 19.90 -6.75 -11.87
C VAL A 61 20.37 -7.75 -12.91
N ASP A 62 20.53 -9.01 -12.51
CA ASP A 62 21.05 -10.07 -13.38
C ASP A 62 20.08 -10.38 -14.53
N GLY A 63 18.77 -10.44 -14.25
CA GLY A 63 17.73 -10.73 -15.24
C GLY A 63 17.60 -9.67 -16.33
N GLY A 64 17.78 -8.38 -15.99
CA GLY A 64 17.69 -7.26 -16.93
C GLY A 64 19.03 -6.76 -17.44
N ASN A 65 20.15 -7.28 -16.93
CA ASN A 65 21.49 -6.75 -17.15
C ASN A 65 21.58 -5.25 -16.84
N TYR A 66 21.15 -4.89 -15.63
CA TYR A 66 21.14 -3.52 -15.12
C TYR A 66 22.35 -3.22 -14.25
N ASN A 67 22.61 -1.94 -14.00
CA ASN A 67 23.58 -1.54 -12.98
C ASN A 67 23.00 -1.77 -11.57
N TYR A 68 23.73 -2.49 -10.70
CA TYR A 68 23.27 -2.80 -9.34
C TYR A 68 22.97 -1.55 -8.52
N GLN A 69 23.86 -0.54 -8.58
CA GLN A 69 23.70 0.67 -7.77
C GLN A 69 22.47 1.49 -8.20
N ASP A 70 22.12 1.49 -9.49
CA ASP A 70 20.93 2.18 -9.98
C ASP A 70 19.67 1.46 -9.53
N ILE A 71 19.61 0.13 -9.62
CA ILE A 71 18.47 -0.67 -9.15
C ILE A 71 18.32 -0.59 -7.63
N LEU A 72 19.42 -0.66 -6.87
CA LEU A 72 19.42 -0.49 -5.43
C LEU A 72 18.82 0.87 -5.05
N THR A 73 19.30 1.94 -5.69
CA THR A 73 18.83 3.29 -5.43
C THR A 73 17.38 3.44 -5.80
N TYR A 74 16.97 2.98 -6.98
CA TYR A 74 15.58 2.97 -7.41
C TYR A 74 14.67 2.27 -6.39
N SER A 75 15.07 1.10 -5.92
CA SER A 75 14.28 0.27 -5.02
C SER A 75 14.16 0.87 -3.59
N LEU A 76 15.21 1.52 -3.11
CA LEU A 76 15.30 1.96 -1.73
C LEU A 76 15.00 3.46 -1.49
N THR A 77 14.99 4.28 -2.55
CA THR A 77 14.86 5.74 -2.40
C THR A 77 13.74 6.37 -3.21
N LEU A 78 13.22 5.68 -4.21
CA LEU A 78 12.09 6.17 -5.00
C LEU A 78 10.77 5.72 -4.37
N GLY A 79 9.95 6.69 -4.07
CA GLY A 79 8.61 6.47 -3.55
C GLY A 79 7.70 7.64 -3.87
N ASN A 80 6.41 7.40 -3.72
CA ASN A 80 5.36 8.34 -3.99
C ASN A 80 4.61 8.69 -2.69
N ASN A 81 4.06 9.90 -2.63
CA ASN A 81 3.09 10.26 -1.62
C ASN A 81 1.70 10.42 -2.28
N PRO A 82 1.02 9.32 -2.60
CA PRO A 82 -0.30 9.36 -3.19
C PRO A 82 -1.33 9.83 -2.18
N GLY A 83 -2.47 10.34 -2.69
CA GLY A 83 -3.69 10.39 -1.91
C GLY A 83 -4.26 8.98 -1.77
N CYS A 84 -4.80 8.65 -0.63
CA CYS A 84 -5.42 7.33 -0.43
C CYS A 84 -6.55 7.41 0.59
N THR A 85 -7.50 6.49 0.44
CA THR A 85 -8.43 6.13 1.50
C THR A 85 -8.39 4.63 1.67
N VAL A 86 -8.19 4.17 2.88
CA VAL A 86 -8.25 2.74 3.23
C VAL A 86 -9.14 2.57 4.43
N PHE A 87 -10.01 1.57 4.41
CA PHE A 87 -10.82 1.23 5.56
C PHE A 87 -11.05 -0.28 5.66
N ALA A 88 -11.30 -0.74 6.87
CA ALA A 88 -11.67 -2.12 7.16
C ALA A 88 -12.86 -2.16 8.11
N ILE A 89 -13.80 -3.06 7.83
CA ILE A 89 -15.01 -3.28 8.61
C ILE A 89 -14.97 -4.69 9.19
N SER A 90 -14.95 -4.80 10.51
CA SER A 90 -14.94 -6.09 11.20
C SER A 90 -16.15 -6.95 10.83
N GLY A 91 -15.97 -8.26 10.75
CA GLY A 91 -17.00 -9.21 10.36
C GLY A 91 -18.30 -9.12 11.15
N ASN A 92 -18.24 -8.69 12.41
CA ASN A 92 -19.45 -8.50 13.24
C ASN A 92 -20.40 -7.41 12.69
N HIS A 93 -19.94 -6.57 11.79
CA HIS A 93 -20.70 -5.47 11.17
C HIS A 93 -20.99 -5.71 9.68
N THR A 94 -20.65 -6.88 9.16
CA THR A 94 -20.88 -7.26 7.76
C THR A 94 -21.90 -8.39 7.66
N ASN A 95 -22.63 -8.44 6.54
CA ASN A 95 -23.66 -9.46 6.29
C ASN A 95 -23.12 -10.89 6.17
N ILE A 96 -21.82 -11.03 5.89
CA ILE A 96 -21.14 -12.32 5.71
C ILE A 96 -20.28 -12.75 6.90
N MET A 97 -20.29 -11.99 7.99
CA MET A 97 -19.50 -12.24 9.21
C MET A 97 -17.98 -12.34 8.95
N LYS A 98 -17.49 -11.72 7.87
CA LYS A 98 -16.06 -11.64 7.51
C LYS A 98 -15.65 -10.19 7.39
N THR A 99 -14.42 -9.88 7.78
CA THR A 99 -13.87 -8.53 7.61
C THR A 99 -13.84 -8.15 6.13
N ILE A 100 -14.38 -6.98 5.81
CA ILE A 100 -14.22 -6.35 4.51
C ILE A 100 -13.09 -5.32 4.61
N PHE A 101 -12.12 -5.43 3.73
CA PHE A 101 -11.02 -4.47 3.61
C PHE A 101 -11.11 -3.81 2.24
N ALA A 102 -11.02 -2.48 2.19
CA ALA A 102 -11.24 -1.73 0.98
C ALA A 102 -10.33 -0.50 0.88
N ARG A 103 -10.02 -0.11 -0.36
CA ARG A 103 -9.11 0.99 -0.66
C ARG A 103 -9.45 1.71 -1.95
N ASN A 104 -9.25 3.04 -1.96
CA ASN A 104 -8.96 3.86 -3.13
C ASN A 104 -7.50 4.34 -3.08
N TYR A 105 -6.76 4.14 -4.15
CA TYR A 105 -5.44 4.72 -4.37
C TYR A 105 -5.57 5.89 -5.33
N ASP A 106 -5.21 7.08 -4.87
CA ASP A 106 -5.38 8.31 -5.62
C ASP A 106 -4.03 8.87 -6.05
N GLY A 107 -3.94 9.35 -7.27
CA GLY A 107 -2.70 9.88 -7.79
C GLY A 107 -2.86 10.64 -9.10
N PRO A 108 -1.77 11.17 -9.66
CA PRO A 108 -1.80 11.81 -10.96
C PRO A 108 -2.10 10.78 -12.07
N LYS A 109 -2.69 11.25 -13.16
CA LYS A 109 -3.18 10.41 -14.27
C LYS A 109 -2.13 9.44 -14.83
N HIS A 110 -0.84 9.80 -14.81
CA HIS A 110 0.21 8.91 -15.32
C HIS A 110 0.42 7.65 -14.46
N PHE A 111 -0.14 7.58 -13.24
CA PHE A 111 -0.14 6.37 -12.40
C PHE A 111 -1.17 5.31 -12.84
N LEU A 112 -1.98 5.58 -13.87
CA LEU A 112 -2.93 4.59 -14.41
C LEU A 112 -2.26 3.31 -14.95
N ASN A 113 -0.94 3.29 -15.09
CA ASN A 113 -0.14 2.11 -15.46
C ASN A 113 0.32 1.31 -14.23
N PHE A 114 -0.56 1.05 -13.29
CA PHE A 114 -0.27 0.18 -12.16
C PHE A 114 -0.38 -1.31 -12.51
N ASP A 115 0.21 -2.16 -11.69
CA ASP A 115 0.28 -3.60 -11.88
C ASP A 115 -0.23 -4.36 -10.66
N LEU A 116 -0.84 -5.54 -10.90
CA LEU A 116 -1.19 -6.52 -9.89
C LEU A 116 -0.18 -7.65 -9.91
N TYR A 117 0.42 -7.93 -8.77
CA TYR A 117 1.37 -9.03 -8.59
C TYR A 117 0.74 -10.16 -7.77
N LYS A 118 0.78 -11.37 -8.31
CA LYS A 118 0.61 -12.63 -7.58
C LYS A 118 1.99 -13.19 -7.33
N THR A 119 2.41 -13.23 -6.08
CA THR A 119 3.78 -13.57 -5.69
C THR A 119 3.76 -14.81 -4.84
N TYR A 120 4.58 -15.82 -5.21
CA TYR A 120 4.70 -17.11 -4.53
C TYR A 120 6.16 -17.33 -4.12
N PRO A 121 6.64 -16.63 -3.07
CA PRO A 121 8.03 -16.67 -2.67
C PRO A 121 8.32 -17.94 -1.89
N LYS A 122 9.39 -18.66 -2.26
CA LYS A 122 9.77 -19.91 -1.59
C LYS A 122 10.21 -19.64 -0.14
N GLY A 123 9.52 -20.29 0.80
CA GLY A 123 9.80 -20.14 2.24
C GLY A 123 9.06 -18.96 2.90
N PHE A 124 8.23 -18.23 2.17
CA PHE A 124 7.42 -17.12 2.65
C PHE A 124 5.96 -17.29 2.23
N TYR A 125 5.06 -16.42 2.69
CA TYR A 125 3.64 -16.52 2.36
C TYR A 125 3.36 -15.98 0.96
N SER A 126 2.56 -16.75 0.21
CA SER A 126 2.03 -16.29 -1.08
C SER A 126 1.09 -15.10 -0.87
N HIS A 127 1.15 -14.13 -1.75
CA HIS A 127 0.33 -12.91 -1.63
C HIS A 127 0.02 -12.31 -2.99
N GLN A 128 -1.03 -11.46 -3.04
CA GLN A 128 -1.29 -10.58 -4.16
C GLN A 128 -1.44 -9.13 -3.69
N GLY A 129 -0.99 -8.21 -4.50
CA GLY A 129 -1.05 -6.79 -4.20
C GLY A 129 -0.66 -5.92 -5.36
N CYS A 130 -1.05 -4.65 -5.29
CA CYS A 130 -0.81 -3.67 -6.34
C CYS A 130 0.47 -2.88 -6.09
N THR A 131 1.06 -2.41 -7.19
CA THR A 131 2.17 -1.48 -7.14
C THR A 131 2.20 -0.61 -8.40
N TYR A 132 2.81 0.56 -8.28
CA TYR A 132 3.10 1.44 -9.40
C TYR A 132 4.61 1.58 -9.58
N GLY A 133 5.12 0.99 -10.68
CA GLY A 133 6.52 1.14 -11.08
C GLY A 133 7.58 0.60 -10.10
N MET A 134 7.16 0.01 -8.98
CA MET A 134 8.07 -0.49 -7.95
C MET A 134 8.59 -1.88 -8.30
N ILE A 135 9.88 -2.10 -8.12
CA ILE A 135 10.52 -3.37 -8.46
C ILE A 135 10.16 -4.45 -7.43
N ILE A 136 10.33 -4.13 -6.14
CA ILE A 136 10.27 -5.13 -5.05
C ILE A 136 9.16 -4.88 -4.04
N GLY A 137 8.57 -3.69 -4.00
CA GLY A 137 7.56 -3.30 -3.01
C GLY A 137 6.13 -3.60 -3.43
N ARG A 138 5.19 -3.35 -2.50
CA ARG A 138 3.73 -3.35 -2.71
C ARG A 138 3.11 -2.17 -1.99
N GLU A 139 2.12 -1.54 -2.60
CA GLU A 139 1.35 -0.46 -1.97
C GLU A 139 0.25 -1.01 -1.04
N ASP A 140 -0.16 -2.24 -1.31
CA ASP A 140 -1.25 -2.94 -0.63
C ASP A 140 -1.23 -4.43 -0.97
N GLY A 141 -2.10 -5.20 -0.32
CA GLY A 141 -2.32 -6.58 -0.69
C GLY A 141 -2.95 -7.42 0.41
N ILE A 142 -3.09 -8.70 0.08
CA ILE A 142 -3.52 -9.76 0.99
C ILE A 142 -2.66 -11.00 0.78
N ASN A 143 -2.31 -11.70 1.86
CA ASN A 143 -1.57 -12.95 1.79
C ASN A 143 -2.45 -14.19 2.03
N GLU A 144 -1.88 -15.38 1.77
CA GLU A 144 -2.56 -16.68 1.91
C GLU A 144 -3.05 -16.98 3.33
N LYS A 145 -2.54 -16.30 4.36
CA LYS A 145 -2.98 -16.43 5.74
C LYS A 145 -4.23 -15.62 6.06
N GLY A 146 -4.67 -14.79 5.10
CA GLY A 146 -5.80 -13.89 5.26
C GLY A 146 -5.43 -12.63 6.06
N LEU A 147 -4.21 -12.13 5.88
CA LEU A 147 -3.77 -10.85 6.40
C LEU A 147 -3.76 -9.83 5.25
N ALA A 148 -4.58 -8.80 5.35
CA ALA A 148 -4.62 -7.68 4.41
C ALA A 148 -3.92 -6.47 5.01
N ILE A 149 -3.19 -5.72 4.16
CA ILE A 149 -2.49 -4.49 4.53
C ILE A 149 -2.57 -3.48 3.38
N ALA A 150 -2.68 -2.21 3.72
CA ALA A 150 -2.46 -1.11 2.79
C ALA A 150 -1.85 0.10 3.52
N VAL A 151 -1.18 0.95 2.76
CA VAL A 151 -0.49 2.14 3.28
C VAL A 151 -1.07 3.42 2.70
N THR A 152 -1.02 4.51 3.48
CA THR A 152 -1.29 5.88 3.02
C THR A 152 -0.15 6.80 3.40
N GLY A 153 0.24 7.72 2.50
CA GLY A 153 1.23 8.74 2.79
C GLY A 153 0.69 9.80 3.75
N VAL A 154 1.53 10.27 4.66
CA VAL A 154 1.25 11.42 5.51
C VAL A 154 2.24 12.52 5.21
N PHE A 155 1.77 13.77 5.07
CA PHE A 155 2.66 14.92 4.92
C PHE A 155 3.17 15.34 6.29
N GLY A 156 4.47 15.17 6.50
CA GLY A 156 5.15 15.50 7.74
C GLY A 156 6.54 16.09 7.49
N LYS A 157 7.24 16.40 8.55
CA LYS A 157 8.64 16.84 8.48
C LYS A 157 9.51 15.61 8.19
N TYR A 158 10.38 15.73 7.21
CA TYR A 158 11.35 14.71 6.86
C TYR A 158 12.73 15.07 7.38
N THR A 159 13.49 14.07 7.77
CA THR A 159 14.92 14.18 8.05
C THR A 159 15.69 13.26 7.08
N ASN A 160 17.00 13.44 6.97
CA ASN A 160 17.83 12.55 6.14
C ASN A 160 18.22 11.24 6.86
N LYS A 161 17.38 10.77 7.80
CA LYS A 161 17.61 9.51 8.50
C LYS A 161 17.27 8.35 7.56
N PRO A 162 18.14 7.36 7.39
CA PRO A 162 17.83 6.18 6.61
C PRO A 162 16.74 5.35 7.28
N GLY A 163 15.94 4.66 6.46
CA GLY A 163 14.85 3.80 6.93
C GLY A 163 14.19 3.07 5.77
N VAL A 164 13.21 2.26 6.09
CA VAL A 164 12.47 1.43 5.13
C VAL A 164 11.35 2.24 4.49
N TRP A 165 11.25 2.19 3.17
CA TRP A 165 10.08 2.68 2.46
C TRP A 165 8.83 1.85 2.80
N ASP A 166 7.70 2.50 2.84
CA ASP A 166 6.40 1.91 3.15
C ASP A 166 6.02 0.73 2.25
N HIS A 167 6.27 0.80 0.95
CA HIS A 167 6.00 -0.29 0.01
C HIS A 167 6.86 -1.55 0.30
N ILE A 168 8.06 -1.37 0.83
CA ILE A 168 8.92 -2.45 1.31
C ILE A 168 8.37 -3.03 2.62
N ALA A 169 7.94 -2.17 3.54
CA ALA A 169 7.33 -2.60 4.80
C ALA A 169 6.02 -3.40 4.54
N VAL A 170 5.17 -2.93 3.62
CA VAL A 170 3.99 -3.67 3.17
C VAL A 170 4.36 -5.05 2.62
N ARG A 171 5.38 -5.12 1.75
CA ARG A 171 5.85 -6.39 1.20
C ARG A 171 6.37 -7.33 2.29
N ALA A 172 7.14 -6.84 3.25
CA ALA A 172 7.65 -7.63 4.36
C ALA A 172 6.52 -8.21 5.23
N VAL A 173 5.47 -7.43 5.49
CA VAL A 173 4.28 -7.92 6.21
C VAL A 173 3.56 -9.01 5.42
N LEU A 174 3.37 -8.82 4.11
CA LEU A 174 2.73 -9.82 3.25
C LEU A 174 3.51 -11.13 3.19
N ASP A 175 4.83 -11.06 3.11
CA ASP A 175 5.70 -12.23 3.03
C ASP A 175 5.79 -13.01 4.36
N ARG A 176 5.76 -12.32 5.52
CA ARG A 176 6.19 -12.89 6.80
C ARG A 176 5.11 -13.01 7.87
N CYS A 177 4.05 -12.18 7.82
CA CYS A 177 3.09 -12.08 8.92
C CYS A 177 1.79 -12.83 8.61
N LYS A 178 1.26 -13.56 9.58
CA LYS A 178 0.00 -14.34 9.44
C LYS A 178 -1.19 -13.70 10.15
N ASN A 179 -0.95 -12.72 11.03
CA ASN A 179 -1.96 -12.07 11.85
C ASN A 179 -1.54 -10.66 12.25
N ILE A 180 -2.45 -9.92 12.88
CA ILE A 180 -2.20 -8.54 13.33
C ILE A 180 -1.03 -8.44 14.30
N GLN A 181 -0.88 -9.36 15.24
CA GLN A 181 0.17 -9.31 16.27
C GLN A 181 1.56 -9.37 15.62
N GLU A 182 1.74 -10.24 14.63
CA GLU A 182 3.01 -10.33 13.91
C GLU A 182 3.24 -9.09 13.03
N ALA A 183 2.19 -8.58 12.37
CA ALA A 183 2.29 -7.40 11.52
C ALA A 183 2.61 -6.12 12.32
N THR A 184 1.92 -5.89 13.44
CA THR A 184 2.18 -4.71 14.30
C THR A 184 3.58 -4.76 14.90
N LYS A 185 4.03 -5.93 15.35
CA LYS A 185 5.38 -6.11 15.87
C LYS A 185 6.45 -5.78 14.80
N LEU A 186 6.31 -6.34 13.59
CA LEU A 186 7.25 -6.07 12.51
C LEU A 186 7.27 -4.59 12.12
N LEU A 187 6.09 -3.95 12.01
CA LEU A 187 6.01 -2.53 11.67
C LEU A 187 6.52 -1.61 12.79
N GLU A 188 6.49 -2.02 14.04
CA GLU A 188 7.08 -1.30 15.17
C GLU A 188 8.62 -1.40 15.18
N GLU A 189 9.17 -2.56 14.75
CA GLU A 189 10.61 -2.82 14.72
C GLU A 189 11.32 -2.21 13.49
N ILE A 190 10.59 -2.00 12.38
CA ILE A 190 11.16 -1.43 11.15
C ILE A 190 11.44 0.07 11.33
N PRO A 191 12.67 0.55 11.02
CA PRO A 191 12.93 1.99 10.95
C PRO A 191 12.22 2.59 9.75
N HIS A 192 11.23 3.45 9.96
CA HIS A 192 10.46 4.06 8.88
C HIS A 192 11.21 5.23 8.22
N LEU A 193 11.14 5.30 6.88
CA LEU A 193 11.80 6.39 6.14
C LEU A 193 10.98 7.68 6.16
N TYR A 194 9.63 7.58 6.07
CA TYR A 194 8.71 8.72 5.99
C TYR A 194 7.46 8.49 6.85
N ALA A 195 6.73 9.57 7.09
CA ALA A 195 5.44 9.55 7.78
C ALA A 195 4.39 8.79 6.97
N LYS A 196 3.79 7.75 7.57
CA LYS A 196 2.84 6.82 6.93
C LYS A 196 1.81 6.32 7.92
N ASN A 197 0.63 5.98 7.40
CA ASN A 197 -0.34 5.15 8.09
C ASN A 197 -0.41 3.79 7.41
N PHE A 198 -0.44 2.73 8.20
CA PHE A 198 -0.77 1.39 7.74
C PHE A 198 -2.09 0.96 8.36
N LEU A 199 -2.98 0.38 7.56
CA LEU A 199 -4.14 -0.35 8.03
C LEU A 199 -3.90 -1.83 7.78
N VAL A 200 -4.09 -2.63 8.83
CA VAL A 200 -3.94 -4.08 8.79
C VAL A 200 -5.23 -4.72 9.30
N ALA A 201 -5.68 -5.77 8.63
CA ALA A 201 -6.82 -6.56 9.09
C ALA A 201 -6.59 -8.05 8.82
N ASP A 202 -7.10 -8.92 9.69
CA ASP A 202 -6.92 -10.36 9.57
C ASP A 202 -8.23 -11.17 9.58
N LYS A 203 -8.12 -12.47 9.32
CA LYS A 203 -9.26 -13.41 9.29
C LYS A 203 -9.96 -13.61 10.65
N ASN A 204 -9.37 -13.13 11.75
CA ASN A 204 -9.97 -13.18 13.08
C ASN A 204 -10.84 -11.95 13.37
N ASN A 205 -11.20 -11.18 12.35
CA ASN A 205 -11.95 -9.95 12.42
C ASN A 205 -11.27 -8.84 13.26
N GLN A 206 -9.95 -8.92 13.39
CA GLN A 206 -9.13 -7.90 14.05
C GLN A 206 -8.68 -6.85 13.07
N ILE A 207 -8.57 -5.60 13.54
CA ILE A 207 -8.12 -4.44 12.77
C ILE A 207 -7.12 -3.67 13.61
N ALA A 208 -6.02 -3.24 13.00
CA ALA A 208 -5.06 -2.33 13.61
C ALA A 208 -4.68 -1.21 12.64
N ILE A 209 -4.49 -0.01 13.18
CA ILE A 209 -3.90 1.13 12.49
C ILE A 209 -2.53 1.38 13.09
N ILE A 210 -1.53 1.55 12.26
CA ILE A 210 -0.18 1.90 12.66
C ILE A 210 0.15 3.25 12.05
N GLU A 211 0.32 4.27 12.90
CA GLU A 211 0.78 5.59 12.53
C GLU A 211 2.27 5.67 12.81
N ALA A 212 3.09 5.90 11.80
CA ALA A 212 4.55 5.85 11.93
C ALA A 212 5.23 7.03 11.23
N ASP A 213 6.28 7.54 11.84
CA ASP A 213 7.25 8.44 11.22
C ASP A 213 8.68 7.94 11.51
N GLN A 214 9.70 8.73 11.24
CA GLN A 214 11.11 8.37 11.44
C GLN A 214 11.51 8.17 12.91
N HIS A 215 10.67 8.56 13.86
CA HIS A 215 10.99 8.59 15.29
C HIS A 215 9.93 7.95 16.18
N ASN A 216 8.70 7.85 15.70
CA ASN A 216 7.54 7.44 16.49
C ASN A 216 6.72 6.40 15.75
N VAL A 217 6.20 5.44 16.49
CA VAL A 217 5.20 4.49 16.05
C VAL A 217 4.08 4.44 17.08
N GLU A 218 2.85 4.58 16.62
CA GLU A 218 1.64 4.46 17.45
C GLU A 218 0.74 3.38 16.87
N ILE A 219 0.35 2.40 17.68
CA ILE A 219 -0.53 1.29 17.29
C ILE A 219 -1.90 1.52 17.90
N ILE A 220 -2.92 1.56 17.05
CA ILE A 220 -4.31 1.83 17.43
C ILE A 220 -5.16 0.61 17.06
N TYR A 221 -5.90 0.09 18.04
CA TYR A 221 -6.93 -0.94 17.82
C TYR A 221 -8.30 -0.27 17.83
N PRO A 222 -8.94 -0.08 16.65
CA PRO A 222 -10.20 0.64 16.56
C PRO A 222 -11.31 -0.04 17.36
N LYS A 223 -12.05 0.75 18.15
CA LYS A 223 -13.27 0.31 18.82
C LYS A 223 -14.47 0.53 17.89
N GLY A 224 -15.48 -0.35 17.94
CA GLY A 224 -16.69 -0.19 17.12
C GLY A 224 -16.60 -0.81 15.72
N GLY A 225 -15.56 -1.60 15.42
CA GLY A 225 -15.52 -2.45 14.23
C GLY A 225 -15.13 -1.77 12.92
N LEU A 226 -14.75 -0.49 12.93
CA LEU A 226 -14.29 0.25 11.77
C LEU A 226 -12.88 0.79 11.98
N GLY A 227 -11.94 0.47 11.10
CA GLY A 227 -10.64 1.14 10.97
C GLY A 227 -10.59 1.98 9.70
N VAL A 228 -10.14 3.23 9.79
CA VAL A 228 -10.02 4.15 8.64
C VAL A 228 -8.68 4.86 8.70
N ILE A 229 -7.99 4.94 7.57
CA ILE A 229 -6.82 5.81 7.37
C ILE A 229 -6.96 6.60 6.06
N THR A 230 -6.48 7.83 6.10
CA THR A 230 -6.28 8.69 4.93
C THR A 230 -4.88 9.32 5.01
N ASN A 231 -4.68 10.54 4.54
CA ASN A 231 -3.35 11.15 4.45
C ASN A 231 -3.01 12.07 5.64
N HIS A 232 -3.44 11.71 6.84
CA HIS A 232 -3.11 12.42 8.08
C HIS A 232 -3.12 11.46 9.28
N PHE A 233 -2.40 11.79 10.33
CA PHE A 233 -2.43 11.10 11.61
C PHE A 233 -3.67 11.50 12.41
N THR A 234 -4.25 10.56 13.13
CA THR A 234 -5.48 10.73 13.91
C THR A 234 -5.28 10.59 15.42
N SER A 235 -4.27 9.84 15.86
CA SER A 235 -4.01 9.62 17.28
C SER A 235 -3.57 10.90 17.99
N SER A 236 -3.83 10.96 19.29
CA SER A 236 -3.44 12.12 20.12
C SER A 236 -1.94 12.39 20.11
N ASN A 237 -1.15 11.33 20.01
CA ASN A 237 0.32 11.42 20.04
C ASN A 237 0.90 11.85 18.70
N MET A 238 0.29 11.43 17.55
CA MET A 238 0.84 11.64 16.23
C MET A 238 0.26 12.85 15.50
N LYS A 239 -1.00 13.24 15.74
CA LYS A 239 -1.68 14.34 15.01
C LYS A 239 -0.93 15.69 15.03
N ARG A 240 -0.09 15.94 16.05
CA ARG A 240 0.76 17.15 16.15
C ARG A 240 1.86 17.23 15.07
N PHE A 241 2.14 16.11 14.39
CA PHE A 241 3.11 16.04 13.31
C PHE A 241 2.51 16.23 11.92
N ASN A 242 1.17 16.35 11.83
CA ASN A 242 0.52 16.70 10.57
C ASN A 242 0.96 18.09 10.11
N ASP A 243 1.28 18.21 8.81
CA ASP A 243 1.49 19.52 8.19
C ASP A 243 0.17 20.06 7.64
N GLU A 244 -0.51 20.90 8.43
CA GLU A 244 -1.81 21.47 8.08
C GLU A 244 -1.77 22.31 6.79
N LYS A 245 -0.62 22.93 6.46
CA LYS A 245 -0.43 23.72 5.23
C LYS A 245 -0.36 22.85 3.98
N LYS A 246 -0.09 21.55 4.17
CA LYS A 246 0.00 20.55 3.13
C LYS A 246 -1.13 19.53 3.21
N SER A 247 -2.27 19.88 3.82
CA SER A 247 -3.44 19.00 3.85
C SER A 247 -3.92 18.79 2.40
N MET A 248 -3.39 17.74 1.77
CA MET A 248 -3.66 17.45 0.37
C MET A 248 -4.83 16.47 0.23
N TYR A 249 -5.51 16.56 -0.90
CA TYR A 249 -6.45 15.56 -1.36
C TYR A 249 -7.71 15.40 -0.50
N ARG A 250 -8.23 16.48 0.12
CA ARG A 250 -9.44 16.39 0.96
C ARG A 250 -9.33 15.32 2.05
N THR A 251 -8.14 15.16 2.64
CA THR A 251 -7.84 14.04 3.55
C THR A 251 -8.81 13.93 4.72
N TYR A 252 -9.10 15.05 5.41
CA TYR A 252 -10.05 15.09 6.54
C TYR A 252 -11.49 14.83 6.10
N GLU A 253 -11.86 15.34 4.93
CA GLU A 253 -13.21 15.16 4.39
C GLU A 253 -13.46 13.69 4.03
N ARG A 254 -12.54 13.04 3.30
CA ARG A 254 -12.63 11.62 2.97
C ARG A 254 -12.70 10.73 4.23
N TYR A 255 -11.90 11.05 5.24
CA TYR A 255 -11.94 10.37 6.53
C TYR A 255 -13.33 10.49 7.18
N ASN A 256 -13.83 11.72 7.31
CA ASN A 256 -15.13 12.00 7.93
C ASN A 256 -16.30 11.42 7.12
N ASN A 257 -16.19 11.34 5.80
CA ASN A 257 -17.20 10.74 4.95
C ASN A 257 -17.36 9.23 5.25
N ILE A 258 -16.25 8.50 5.44
CA ILE A 258 -16.33 7.08 5.84
C ILE A 258 -16.95 6.93 7.24
N LEU A 259 -16.54 7.78 8.21
CA LEU A 259 -17.11 7.70 9.56
C LEU A 259 -18.62 7.92 9.53
N ARG A 260 -19.07 9.01 8.87
CA ARG A 260 -20.49 9.34 8.75
C ARG A 260 -21.27 8.24 8.03
N TRP A 261 -20.78 7.79 6.90
CA TRP A 261 -21.39 6.70 6.14
C TRP A 261 -21.57 5.44 7.01
N TYR A 262 -20.55 5.07 7.79
CA TYR A 262 -20.61 3.90 8.67
C TYR A 262 -21.63 4.08 9.79
N GLU A 263 -21.68 5.24 10.46
CA GLU A 263 -22.63 5.57 11.51
C GLU A 263 -24.09 5.58 11.02
N GLU A 264 -24.32 6.01 9.77
CA GLU A 264 -25.65 6.04 9.15
C GLU A 264 -26.17 4.64 8.76
N LYS A 265 -25.30 3.64 8.66
CA LYS A 265 -25.71 2.27 8.30
C LYS A 265 -26.38 1.57 9.47
N LYS A 266 -27.70 1.30 9.32
CA LYS A 266 -28.53 0.60 10.32
C LYS A 266 -28.60 -0.91 10.12
N LYS A 267 -28.00 -1.44 9.07
CA LYS A 267 -27.98 -2.86 8.70
C LYS A 267 -26.54 -3.34 8.54
N PRO A 268 -26.27 -4.65 8.63
CA PRO A 268 -24.96 -5.17 8.29
C PRO A 268 -24.53 -4.74 6.88
N ILE A 269 -23.26 -4.33 6.76
CA ILE A 269 -22.70 -3.79 5.51
C ILE A 269 -22.37 -4.93 4.55
N ASP A 270 -22.69 -4.74 3.28
CA ASP A 270 -22.31 -5.65 2.20
C ASP A 270 -21.31 -5.02 1.20
N ILE A 271 -20.88 -5.81 0.23
CA ILE A 271 -19.92 -5.37 -0.80
C ILE A 271 -20.50 -4.23 -1.65
N SER A 272 -21.81 -4.23 -1.93
CA SER A 272 -22.43 -3.18 -2.75
C SER A 272 -22.44 -1.84 -2.03
N ASP A 273 -22.62 -1.84 -0.72
CA ASP A 273 -22.48 -0.64 0.11
C ASP A 273 -21.05 -0.08 0.05
N VAL A 274 -20.05 -0.97 0.09
CA VAL A 274 -18.62 -0.59 0.00
C VAL A 274 -18.28 -0.05 -1.39
N ILE A 275 -18.75 -0.68 -2.46
CA ILE A 275 -18.58 -0.19 -3.84
C ILE A 275 -19.19 1.21 -3.98
N SER A 276 -20.39 1.42 -3.42
CA SER A 276 -21.07 2.71 -3.50
C SER A 276 -20.24 3.85 -2.89
N ILE A 277 -19.69 3.66 -1.67
CA ILE A 277 -18.91 4.72 -1.01
C ILE A 277 -17.55 4.96 -1.68
N LEU A 278 -16.94 3.92 -2.26
CA LEU A 278 -15.67 4.04 -3.00
C LEU A 278 -15.85 4.80 -4.33
N ASN A 279 -17.02 4.72 -4.94
CA ASN A 279 -17.33 5.32 -6.25
C ASN A 279 -17.99 6.71 -6.14
N ASP A 280 -18.36 7.16 -4.95
CA ASP A 280 -19.02 8.44 -4.73
C ASP A 280 -17.98 9.57 -4.56
N SER A 281 -18.00 10.57 -5.45
CA SER A 281 -17.10 11.72 -5.42
C SER A 281 -17.59 12.87 -4.54
N GLU A 282 -18.87 12.89 -4.15
CA GLU A 282 -19.48 13.97 -3.38
C GLU A 282 -19.49 13.64 -1.88
N LYS A 283 -20.11 12.51 -1.53
CA LYS A 283 -20.30 12.06 -0.14
C LYS A 283 -19.37 10.90 0.24
N GLY A 284 -18.64 10.36 -0.71
CA GLY A 284 -17.72 9.26 -0.55
C GLY A 284 -16.25 9.66 -0.61
N VAL A 285 -15.45 8.79 -1.21
CA VAL A 285 -13.99 8.91 -1.19
C VAL A 285 -13.34 8.82 -2.58
N LEU A 286 -14.15 8.86 -3.63
CA LEU A 286 -13.62 8.91 -4.99
C LEU A 286 -12.92 10.25 -5.23
N SER A 287 -11.69 10.19 -5.71
CA SER A 287 -10.96 11.38 -6.18
C SER A 287 -11.14 11.54 -7.69
N ASN A 288 -11.67 12.68 -8.08
CA ASN A 288 -11.86 13.06 -9.49
C ASN A 288 -11.66 14.57 -9.65
N HIS A 289 -10.44 15.03 -9.40
CA HIS A 289 -10.09 16.45 -9.50
C HIS A 289 -9.33 16.70 -10.79
N ILE A 290 -9.92 17.55 -11.64
CA ILE A 290 -9.32 18.03 -12.88
C ILE A 290 -9.16 19.54 -12.72
N ASP A 291 -7.91 20.00 -12.64
CA ASP A 291 -7.57 21.42 -12.71
C ASP A 291 -7.02 21.71 -14.10
N GLU A 292 -7.90 22.15 -14.99
CA GLU A 292 -7.55 22.44 -16.38
C GLU A 292 -6.54 23.61 -16.48
N ASN A 293 -6.61 24.58 -15.57
CA ASN A 293 -5.73 25.74 -15.58
C ASN A 293 -4.31 25.41 -15.14
N ALA A 294 -4.16 24.45 -14.21
CA ALA A 294 -2.87 23.99 -13.72
C ALA A 294 -2.34 22.76 -14.47
N ASN A 295 -3.07 22.23 -15.45
CA ASN A 295 -2.81 20.95 -16.12
C ASN A 295 -2.56 19.81 -15.12
N LYS A 296 -3.29 19.84 -14.00
CA LYS A 296 -3.17 18.86 -12.92
C LYS A 296 -4.43 18.02 -12.85
N THR A 297 -4.26 16.74 -13.07
CA THR A 297 -5.34 15.76 -12.92
C THR A 297 -4.97 14.81 -11.79
N PHE A 298 -5.84 14.72 -10.79
CA PHE A 298 -5.68 13.83 -9.65
C PHE A 298 -6.92 12.95 -9.52
N LEU A 299 -6.72 11.65 -9.67
CA LEU A 299 -7.80 10.67 -9.82
C LEU A 299 -7.59 9.50 -8.87
N THR A 300 -8.66 8.79 -8.53
CA THR A 300 -8.54 7.42 -8.03
C THR A 300 -8.05 6.54 -9.17
N ILE A 301 -6.85 5.98 -8.99
CA ILE A 301 -6.12 5.19 -10.00
C ILE A 301 -6.58 3.75 -10.00
N TRP A 302 -6.73 3.16 -8.82
CA TRP A 302 -7.37 1.86 -8.62
C TRP A 302 -8.16 1.85 -7.32
N SER A 303 -9.12 0.96 -7.29
CA SER A 303 -9.90 0.62 -6.11
C SER A 303 -9.90 -0.89 -5.95
N TRP A 304 -9.77 -1.40 -4.74
CA TRP A 304 -9.92 -2.81 -4.50
C TRP A 304 -10.65 -3.12 -3.19
N ILE A 305 -11.30 -4.28 -3.17
CA ILE A 305 -12.08 -4.77 -2.06
C ILE A 305 -11.77 -6.25 -1.88
N VAL A 306 -11.55 -6.67 -0.65
CA VAL A 306 -11.44 -8.07 -0.28
C VAL A 306 -12.31 -8.39 0.93
N GLN A 307 -12.98 -9.53 0.88
CA GLN A 307 -13.61 -10.17 2.03
C GLN A 307 -12.56 -11.14 2.59
N ILE A 308 -11.99 -10.82 3.75
CA ILE A 308 -10.89 -11.60 4.31
C ILE A 308 -11.38 -13.02 4.61
N GLY A 309 -10.64 -14.00 4.13
CA GLY A 309 -11.03 -15.43 4.17
C GLY A 309 -11.67 -15.94 2.89
N GLU A 310 -12.06 -15.05 1.96
CA GLU A 310 -12.33 -15.44 0.57
C GLU A 310 -11.06 -15.30 -0.26
N ARG A 311 -10.94 -16.15 -1.29
CA ARG A 311 -9.81 -16.08 -2.22
C ARG A 311 -10.07 -15.11 -3.39
N GLU A 312 -11.01 -14.19 -3.20
CA GLU A 312 -11.44 -13.23 -4.22
C GLU A 312 -11.00 -11.82 -3.87
N PHE A 313 -10.27 -11.24 -4.77
CA PHE A 313 -9.78 -9.86 -4.71
C PHE A 313 -10.45 -9.10 -5.85
N ARG A 314 -11.33 -8.17 -5.52
CA ARG A 314 -12.03 -7.32 -6.50
C ARG A 314 -11.22 -6.07 -6.73
N ILE A 315 -10.88 -5.79 -7.99
CA ILE A 315 -10.05 -4.64 -8.35
C ILE A 315 -10.57 -3.96 -9.62
N THR A 316 -10.57 -2.62 -9.63
CA THR A 316 -10.85 -1.85 -10.84
C THR A 316 -9.64 -1.79 -11.76
N THR A 317 -9.87 -1.72 -13.06
CA THR A 317 -8.82 -1.53 -14.08
C THR A 317 -8.73 -0.07 -14.50
N GLY A 318 -8.51 0.82 -13.57
CA GLY A 318 -8.53 2.26 -13.75
C GLY A 318 -9.48 2.92 -12.76
N THR A 319 -9.88 4.14 -13.04
CA THR A 319 -10.78 4.92 -12.19
C THR A 319 -12.10 4.16 -11.97
N PRO A 320 -12.55 3.97 -10.72
CA PRO A 320 -13.71 3.14 -10.39
C PRO A 320 -15.07 3.75 -10.81
N ILE A 321 -15.09 4.93 -11.43
CA ILE A 321 -16.31 5.60 -11.92
C ILE A 321 -17.16 4.69 -12.81
N THR A 322 -16.53 3.77 -13.54
CA THR A 322 -17.22 2.79 -14.37
C THR A 322 -17.75 1.58 -13.60
N GLY A 323 -17.36 1.43 -12.34
CA GLY A 323 -17.83 0.38 -11.45
C GLY A 323 -17.39 -1.06 -11.79
N ASP A 324 -16.53 -1.24 -12.80
CA ASP A 324 -16.13 -2.56 -13.28
C ASP A 324 -15.00 -3.15 -12.41
N TYR A 325 -15.40 -3.81 -11.32
CA TYR A 325 -14.48 -4.60 -10.51
C TYR A 325 -14.24 -5.97 -11.13
N LYS A 326 -13.02 -6.23 -11.54
CA LYS A 326 -12.57 -7.58 -11.94
C LYS A 326 -12.21 -8.40 -10.72
N ILE A 327 -12.52 -9.70 -10.78
CA ILE A 327 -12.18 -10.65 -9.73
C ILE A 327 -10.84 -11.30 -10.08
N SER A 328 -9.86 -11.17 -9.18
CA SER A 328 -8.61 -11.92 -9.20
C SER A 328 -8.65 -12.97 -8.09
N LYS A 329 -8.41 -14.23 -8.43
CA LYS A 329 -8.29 -15.34 -7.48
C LYS A 329 -6.83 -15.71 -7.31
N PHE A 330 -6.44 -16.14 -6.11
CA PHE A 330 -5.09 -16.61 -5.83
C PHE A 330 -5.06 -17.79 -4.86
#